data_565f334f56093c92b5c19b94cb9affb7
#
_entry.id   565f334f56093c92b5c19b94cb9affb7
#
_cell.length_a   1.000
_cell.length_b   1.000
_cell.length_c   1.000
_cell.angle_alpha   90.00
_cell.angle_beta   90.00
_cell.angle_gamma   90.00
#
_symmetry.space_group_name_H-M   'P 1'
#
loop_
_entity.id
_entity.type
_entity.pdbx_description
1 polymer ?
#
loop_
_entity_poly.entity_id
_entity_poly.type
_entity_poly.pdbx_seq_one_letter_code
_entity_poly.pdbx_strand_id
1 'polypeptide(L)'
;MTRLPDGASGTTVGATAGQPSRWWLVALGVALVVQLVTLYSPEVAGAPQIAGMDKVVHVFVFAAPVLVALLAGVSAPWALGILAVHAPLSELVQHFGLSHRSGDVSDVLADLVGVALGWSAFLVWNRRQP
;
A
#
# COMPACT_ATOMS: atom_id res chain seq x y z
N MET A 1 -26.58 14.14 60.98
CA MET A 1 -25.35 13.46 60.62
C MET A 1 -25.59 12.66 59.34
N THR A 2 -25.48 13.30 58.16
CA THR A 2 -25.84 12.71 56.87
C THR A 2 -24.55 12.41 56.12
N ARG A 3 -24.34 11.12 55.87
CA ARG A 3 -23.13 10.62 55.23
C ARG A 3 -23.34 10.73 53.68
N LEU A 4 -22.47 11.44 52.99
CA LEU A 4 -22.42 11.52 51.54
C LEU A 4 -21.85 10.19 50.98
N PRO A 5 -22.33 9.68 49.83
CA PRO A 5 -21.73 8.53 49.18
C PRO A 5 -20.48 8.91 48.43
N ASP A 6 -19.41 8.16 48.70
CA ASP A 6 -18.11 8.29 48.05
C ASP A 6 -18.16 8.02 46.56
N GLY A 7 -17.35 8.78 45.87
CA GLY A 7 -17.29 8.90 44.44
C GLY A 7 -17.03 7.59 43.68
N ALA A 8 -17.79 7.44 42.62
CA ALA A 8 -17.53 6.48 41.58
C ALA A 8 -16.25 6.90 40.84
N SER A 9 -15.16 6.18 41.10
CA SER A 9 -13.94 6.24 40.29
C SER A 9 -14.27 5.69 38.90
N GLY A 10 -14.55 6.59 37.97
CA GLY A 10 -14.66 6.25 36.57
C GLY A 10 -13.30 5.78 36.03
N THR A 11 -13.15 4.46 35.93
CA THR A 11 -12.04 3.85 35.22
C THR A 11 -12.25 4.13 33.73
N THR A 12 -11.62 5.17 33.24
CA THR A 12 -11.47 5.36 31.79
C THR A 12 -10.59 4.24 31.28
N VAL A 13 -11.23 3.20 30.74
CA VAL A 13 -10.56 2.18 29.93
C VAL A 13 -10.09 2.90 28.66
N GLY A 14 -8.87 3.41 28.71
CA GLY A 14 -8.17 3.87 27.53
C GLY A 14 -8.01 2.67 26.60
N ALA A 15 -8.80 2.62 25.53
CA ALA A 15 -8.57 1.70 24.45
C ALA A 15 -7.18 2.02 23.88
N THR A 16 -6.17 1.27 24.29
CA THR A 16 -4.87 1.27 23.64
C THR A 16 -5.11 0.67 22.25
N ALA A 17 -5.23 1.54 21.26
CA ALA A 17 -5.10 1.12 19.87
C ALA A 17 -3.78 0.34 19.78
N GLY A 18 -3.87 -0.97 19.60
CA GLY A 18 -2.72 -1.87 19.59
C GLY A 18 -1.71 -1.33 18.60
N GLN A 19 -0.47 -1.16 19.04
CA GLN A 19 0.62 -0.74 18.16
C GLN A 19 0.70 -1.73 16.99
N PRO A 20 0.81 -1.23 15.74
CA PRO A 20 0.93 -2.12 14.60
C PRO A 20 2.09 -3.07 14.80
N SER A 21 1.87 -4.35 14.56
CA SER A 21 2.91 -5.35 14.72
C SER A 21 4.12 -4.97 13.85
N ARG A 22 5.32 -5.00 14.43
CA ARG A 22 6.59 -4.73 13.71
C ARG A 22 6.73 -5.56 12.41
N TRP A 23 6.06 -6.68 12.33
CA TRP A 23 6.06 -7.53 11.14
C TRP A 23 5.39 -6.85 9.94
N TRP A 24 4.36 -6.03 10.16
CA TRP A 24 3.74 -5.25 9.08
C TRP A 24 4.68 -4.17 8.54
N LEU A 25 5.52 -3.58 9.39
CA LEU A 25 6.54 -2.63 8.93
C LEU A 25 7.62 -3.31 8.10
N VAL A 26 8.05 -4.51 8.51
CA VAL A 26 8.98 -5.32 7.71
C VAL A 26 8.35 -5.71 6.37
N ALA A 27 7.10 -6.19 6.38
CA ALA A 27 6.36 -6.52 5.18
C ALA A 27 6.19 -5.31 4.24
N LEU A 28 5.93 -4.12 4.79
CA LEU A 28 5.89 -2.87 4.01
C LEU A 28 7.24 -2.57 3.36
N GLY A 29 8.33 -2.68 4.11
CA GLY A 29 9.67 -2.50 3.57
C GLY A 29 9.95 -3.46 2.41
N VAL A 30 9.62 -4.74 2.57
CA VAL A 30 9.77 -5.75 1.50
C VAL A 30 8.89 -5.41 0.30
N ALA A 31 7.61 -5.05 0.50
CA ALA A 31 6.70 -4.70 -0.59
C ALA A 31 7.20 -3.49 -1.39
N LEU A 32 7.71 -2.45 -0.70
CA LEU A 32 8.28 -1.28 -1.36
C LEU A 32 9.56 -1.62 -2.12
N VAL A 33 10.45 -2.45 -1.57
CA VAL A 33 11.66 -2.89 -2.29
C VAL A 33 11.28 -3.68 -3.53
N VAL A 34 10.34 -4.63 -3.43
CA VAL A 34 9.85 -5.39 -4.59
C VAL A 34 9.25 -4.45 -5.62
N GLN A 35 8.43 -3.49 -5.23
CA GLN A 35 7.86 -2.48 -6.13
C GLN A 35 8.97 -1.72 -6.87
N LEU A 36 9.93 -1.14 -6.15
CA LEU A 36 11.00 -0.35 -6.75
C LEU A 36 11.88 -1.19 -7.69
N VAL A 37 12.25 -2.41 -7.27
CA VAL A 37 13.02 -3.33 -8.11
C VAL A 37 12.25 -3.67 -9.38
N THR A 38 10.96 -4.00 -9.27
CA THR A 38 10.13 -4.37 -10.43
C THR A 38 9.96 -3.21 -11.40
N LEU A 39 9.71 -1.99 -10.89
CA LEU A 39 9.47 -0.82 -11.75
C LEU A 39 10.76 -0.28 -12.37
N TYR A 40 11.89 -0.34 -11.66
CA TYR A 40 13.12 0.34 -12.09
C TYR A 40 14.24 -0.59 -12.55
N SER A 41 14.05 -1.92 -12.53
CA SER A 41 15.02 -2.84 -13.15
C SER A 41 14.96 -2.74 -14.68
N PRO A 42 16.11 -2.76 -15.36
CA PRO A 42 16.15 -2.80 -16.81
C PRO A 42 15.45 -4.05 -17.36
N GLU A 43 14.76 -3.91 -18.48
CA GLU A 43 14.23 -5.07 -19.18
C GLU A 43 15.35 -5.94 -19.76
N VAL A 44 15.20 -7.25 -19.62
CA VAL A 44 16.14 -8.21 -20.25
C VAL A 44 15.79 -8.32 -21.73
N ALA A 45 16.70 -7.86 -22.59
CA ALA A 45 16.52 -7.95 -24.03
C ALA A 45 16.24 -9.40 -24.46
N GLY A 46 15.17 -9.63 -25.22
CA GLY A 46 14.79 -10.96 -25.73
C GLY A 46 14.03 -11.83 -24.74
N ALA A 47 13.68 -11.35 -23.57
CA ALA A 47 12.78 -12.08 -22.67
C ALA A 47 11.38 -12.26 -23.32
N PRO A 48 10.75 -13.45 -23.21
CA PRO A 48 9.42 -13.66 -23.76
C PRO A 48 8.41 -12.75 -23.05
N GLN A 49 7.70 -11.95 -23.84
CA GLN A 49 6.67 -11.04 -23.35
C GLN A 49 5.31 -11.75 -23.43
N ILE A 50 4.67 -11.97 -22.30
CA ILE A 50 3.29 -12.46 -22.26
C ILE A 50 2.35 -11.26 -22.30
N ALA A 51 1.51 -11.17 -23.32
CA ALA A 51 0.60 -10.04 -23.49
C ALA A 51 -0.26 -9.81 -22.22
N GLY A 52 -0.26 -8.60 -21.71
CA GLY A 52 -1.01 -8.19 -20.52
C GLY A 52 -0.41 -8.60 -19.17
N MET A 53 0.63 -9.41 -19.12
CA MET A 53 1.28 -9.79 -17.86
C MET A 53 1.92 -8.58 -17.18
N ASP A 54 2.44 -7.65 -17.95
CA ASP A 54 2.99 -6.39 -17.48
C ASP A 54 1.98 -5.62 -16.61
N LYS A 55 0.76 -5.42 -17.12
CA LYS A 55 -0.32 -4.74 -16.37
C LYS A 55 -0.74 -5.47 -15.09
N VAL A 56 -0.75 -6.81 -15.13
CA VAL A 56 -1.00 -7.62 -13.95
C VAL A 56 0.08 -7.38 -12.89
N VAL A 57 1.35 -7.31 -13.30
CA VAL A 57 2.46 -7.01 -12.40
C VAL A 57 2.30 -5.61 -11.80
N HIS A 58 2.00 -4.58 -12.63
CA HIS A 58 1.74 -3.21 -12.17
C HIS A 58 0.63 -3.16 -11.11
N VAL A 59 -0.51 -3.80 -11.35
CA VAL A 59 -1.60 -3.91 -10.36
C VAL A 59 -1.11 -4.49 -9.03
N PHE A 60 -0.36 -5.59 -9.05
CA PHE A 60 0.08 -6.24 -7.81
C PHE A 60 1.14 -5.45 -7.06
N VAL A 61 2.11 -4.84 -7.75
CA VAL A 61 3.18 -4.07 -7.10
C VAL A 61 2.69 -2.76 -6.50
N PHE A 62 1.51 -2.26 -6.89
CA PHE A 62 0.85 -1.15 -6.22
C PHE A 62 -0.17 -1.59 -5.18
N ALA A 63 -0.89 -2.69 -5.38
CA ALA A 63 -1.87 -3.19 -4.42
C ALA A 63 -1.22 -3.66 -3.10
N ALA A 64 -0.11 -4.39 -3.19
CA ALA A 64 0.57 -4.94 -2.02
C ALA A 64 1.09 -3.86 -1.06
N PRO A 65 1.85 -2.83 -1.48
CA PRO A 65 2.29 -1.76 -0.58
C PRO A 65 1.13 -1.00 0.06
N VAL A 66 0.04 -0.70 -0.68
CA VAL A 66 -1.14 -0.04 -0.11
C VAL A 66 -1.74 -0.89 1.00
N LEU A 67 -2.04 -2.17 0.72
CA LEU A 67 -2.62 -3.07 1.71
C LEU A 67 -1.74 -3.17 2.96
N VAL A 68 -0.45 -3.42 2.77
CA VAL A 68 0.48 -3.62 3.89
C VAL A 68 0.72 -2.32 4.66
N ALA A 69 0.76 -1.15 4.01
CA ALA A 69 0.87 0.15 4.67
C ALA A 69 -0.32 0.39 5.61
N LEU A 70 -1.54 0.10 5.15
CA LEU A 70 -2.76 0.23 5.95
C LEU A 70 -2.78 -0.76 7.13
N LEU A 71 -2.34 -2.00 6.92
CA LEU A 71 -2.18 -3.00 7.99
C LEU A 71 -1.07 -2.62 8.99
N ALA A 72 -0.05 -1.90 8.53
CA ALA A 72 0.99 -1.31 9.38
C ALA A 72 0.55 -0.05 10.14
N GLY A 73 -0.70 0.39 9.97
CA GLY A 73 -1.26 1.55 10.66
C GLY A 73 -0.97 2.90 9.99
N VAL A 74 -0.44 2.91 8.77
CA VAL A 74 -0.32 4.14 7.98
C VAL A 74 -1.73 4.63 7.65
N SER A 75 -2.01 5.92 7.84
CA SER A 75 -3.34 6.46 7.55
C SER A 75 -3.64 6.41 6.05
N ALA A 76 -4.90 6.13 5.71
CA ALA A 76 -5.34 5.95 4.33
C ALA A 76 -5.00 7.13 3.41
N PRO A 77 -5.17 8.41 3.79
CA PRO A 77 -4.78 9.53 2.93
C PRO A 77 -3.31 9.51 2.52
N TRP A 78 -2.40 9.14 3.44
CA TRP A 78 -0.98 9.05 3.12
C TRP A 78 -0.66 7.82 2.26
N ALA A 79 -1.14 6.64 2.63
CA ALA A 79 -0.89 5.43 1.86
C ALA A 79 -1.40 5.56 0.41
N LEU A 80 -2.65 6.00 0.25
CA LEU A 80 -3.27 6.16 -1.08
C LEU A 80 -2.65 7.31 -1.86
N GLY A 81 -2.43 8.48 -1.21
CA GLY A 81 -1.90 9.67 -1.87
C GLY A 81 -0.48 9.46 -2.39
N ILE A 82 0.41 8.89 -1.57
CA ILE A 82 1.80 8.63 -1.97
C ILE A 82 1.84 7.65 -3.15
N LEU A 83 1.11 6.54 -3.07
CA LEU A 83 1.13 5.52 -4.13
C LEU A 83 0.41 6.01 -5.41
N ALA A 84 -0.67 6.78 -5.29
CA ALA A 84 -1.35 7.37 -6.45
C ALA A 84 -0.49 8.43 -7.17
N VAL A 85 0.34 9.19 -6.44
CA VAL A 85 1.32 10.12 -7.03
C VAL A 85 2.51 9.36 -7.61
N HIS A 86 2.95 8.28 -6.96
CA HIS A 86 4.04 7.45 -7.46
C HIS A 86 3.71 6.78 -8.80
N ALA A 87 2.45 6.43 -9.06
CA ALA A 87 2.02 5.80 -10.32
C ALA A 87 2.44 6.61 -11.57
N PRO A 88 2.01 7.86 -11.78
CA PRO A 88 2.48 8.62 -12.93
C PRO A 88 3.97 8.97 -12.87
N LEU A 89 4.54 9.15 -11.68
CA LEU A 89 5.98 9.44 -11.55
C LEU A 89 6.83 8.26 -11.98
N SER A 90 6.47 7.03 -11.64
CA SER A 90 7.21 5.84 -12.07
C SER A 90 7.23 5.72 -13.59
N GLU A 91 6.11 5.97 -14.25
CA GLU A 91 6.02 5.94 -15.72
C GLU A 91 6.85 7.03 -16.40
N LEU A 92 6.88 8.24 -15.81
CA LEU A 92 7.77 9.30 -16.29
C LEU A 92 9.25 8.90 -16.16
N VAL A 93 9.64 8.32 -15.04
CA VAL A 93 11.02 7.83 -14.83
C VAL A 93 11.35 6.69 -15.80
N GLN A 94 10.43 5.75 -16.03
CA GLN A 94 10.62 4.68 -17.01
C GLN A 94 10.77 5.24 -18.43
N HIS A 95 9.93 6.20 -18.80
CA HIS A 95 9.97 6.80 -20.14
C HIS A 95 11.24 7.58 -20.43
N PHE A 96 11.71 8.40 -19.49
CA PHE A 96 12.84 9.29 -19.69
C PHE A 96 14.18 8.76 -19.15
N GLY A 97 14.13 7.86 -18.17
CA GLY A 97 15.31 7.43 -17.41
C GLY A 97 15.80 6.01 -17.70
N LEU A 98 14.95 5.13 -18.26
CA LEU A 98 15.30 3.74 -18.47
C LEU A 98 15.37 3.40 -19.97
N SER A 99 16.55 2.88 -20.40
CA SER A 99 16.72 2.34 -21.75
C SER A 99 15.82 1.11 -21.94
N HIS A 100 15.09 1.05 -23.05
CA HIS A 100 14.21 -0.05 -23.43
C HIS A 100 12.92 -0.21 -22.62
N ARG A 101 12.52 0.77 -21.80
CA ARG A 101 11.17 0.88 -21.23
C ARG A 101 10.44 2.08 -21.82
N SER A 102 9.23 1.86 -22.28
CA SER A 102 8.32 2.92 -22.71
C SER A 102 7.27 3.09 -21.62
N GLY A 103 7.30 4.22 -20.91
CA GLY A 103 6.21 4.55 -20.00
C GLY A 103 4.90 4.61 -20.77
N ASP A 104 3.87 3.92 -20.30
CA ASP A 104 2.56 3.83 -20.95
C ASP A 104 1.46 4.33 -20.00
N VAL A 105 0.56 5.16 -20.52
CA VAL A 105 -0.63 5.62 -19.77
C VAL A 105 -1.49 4.46 -19.26
N SER A 106 -1.50 3.33 -19.99
CA SER A 106 -2.22 2.13 -19.55
C SER A 106 -1.60 1.50 -18.29
N ASP A 107 -0.30 1.68 -18.07
CA ASP A 107 0.40 1.18 -16.88
C ASP A 107 0.11 2.08 -15.67
N VAL A 108 0.03 3.41 -15.86
CA VAL A 108 -0.52 4.31 -14.83
C VAL A 108 -1.93 3.89 -14.40
N LEU A 109 -2.79 3.52 -15.34
CA LEU A 109 -4.14 3.05 -15.01
C LEU A 109 -4.11 1.73 -14.23
N ALA A 110 -3.24 0.79 -14.62
CA ALA A 110 -3.04 -0.47 -13.90
C ALA A 110 -2.55 -0.24 -12.47
N ASP A 111 -1.60 0.68 -12.27
CA ASP A 111 -1.11 1.10 -10.95
C ASP A 111 -2.23 1.66 -10.08
N LEU A 112 -3.03 2.58 -10.61
CA LEU A 112 -4.17 3.16 -9.88
C LEU A 112 -5.24 2.12 -9.55
N VAL A 113 -5.49 1.14 -10.44
CA VAL A 113 -6.33 -0.01 -10.13
C VAL A 113 -5.71 -0.82 -8.99
N GLY A 114 -4.39 -1.01 -8.99
CA GLY A 114 -3.67 -1.64 -7.88
C GLY A 114 -3.89 -0.92 -6.55
N VAL A 115 -3.75 0.41 -6.53
CA VAL A 115 -4.03 1.23 -5.34
C VAL A 115 -5.45 1.02 -4.83
N ALA A 116 -6.45 1.05 -5.72
CA ALA A 116 -7.85 0.84 -5.37
C ALA A 116 -8.13 -0.58 -4.83
N LEU A 117 -7.50 -1.59 -5.43
CA LEU A 117 -7.63 -2.99 -4.98
C LEU A 117 -6.97 -3.22 -3.62
N GLY A 118 -5.78 -2.65 -3.38
CA GLY A 118 -5.12 -2.72 -2.08
C GLY A 118 -5.96 -2.11 -0.96
N TRP A 119 -6.58 -0.95 -1.23
CA TRP A 119 -7.50 -0.33 -0.28
C TRP A 119 -8.76 -1.17 -0.08
N SER A 120 -9.38 -1.67 -1.14
CA SER A 120 -10.56 -2.52 -1.07
C SER A 120 -10.30 -3.79 -0.26
N ALA A 121 -9.15 -4.42 -0.46
CA ALA A 121 -8.72 -5.59 0.30
C ALA A 121 -8.57 -5.27 1.80
N PHE A 122 -7.99 -4.12 2.15
CA PHE A 122 -7.92 -3.64 3.53
C PHE A 122 -9.31 -3.44 4.14
N LEU A 123 -10.25 -2.81 3.42
CA LEU A 123 -11.61 -2.60 3.92
C LEU A 123 -12.34 -3.93 4.19
N VAL A 124 -12.17 -4.93 3.31
CA VAL A 124 -12.73 -6.27 3.52
C VAL A 124 -12.08 -6.95 4.73
N TRP A 125 -10.75 -6.84 4.86
CA TRP A 125 -10.02 -7.39 6.00
C TRP A 125 -10.52 -6.77 7.31
N ASN A 126 -10.59 -5.45 7.38
CA ASN A 126 -10.96 -4.71 8.59
C ASN A 126 -12.41 -4.98 9.03
N ARG A 127 -13.32 -5.25 8.08
CA ARG A 127 -14.72 -5.63 8.40
C ARG A 127 -14.85 -7.02 9.01
N ARG A 128 -13.84 -7.88 8.86
CA ARG A 128 -13.84 -9.26 9.37
C ARG A 128 -13.19 -9.38 10.75
N GLN A 129 -12.59 -8.31 11.23
CA GLN A 129 -12.07 -8.27 12.59
C GLN A 129 -13.24 -8.04 13.57
N PRO A 130 -13.37 -8.85 14.65
CA PRO A 130 -14.45 -8.72 15.63
C PRO A 130 -14.33 -7.44 16.44
#